data_5ff61d7f83aba6e94031674ebd96314e
#
_entry.id   5ff61d7f83aba6e94031674ebd96314e
#
_cell.length_a   1.000
_cell.length_b   1.000
_cell.length_c   1.000
_cell.angle_alpha   90.00
_cell.angle_beta   90.00
_cell.angle_gamma   90.00
#
_symmetry.space_group_name_H-M   'P 1'
#
loop_
_entity.id
_entity.type
_entity.pdbx_description
1 polymer ?
#
loop_
_entity_poly.entity_id
_entity_poly.type
_entity_poly.pdbx_seq_one_letter_code
_entity_poly.pdbx_strand_id
1 'polypeptide(L)' 'MSYLLLFDIPKGQSILAIKVNRLLKSIDAKKMQNSVWKSDNIKELMKISIWIRNCGGVANILEENIVF' A
#
# COMPACT_ATOMS: atom_id res chain seq x y z
N MET A 1 9.77 -12.51 -5.10
CA MET A 1 10.20 -11.11 -5.15
C MET A 1 9.21 -10.25 -4.42
N SER A 2 9.69 -9.33 -3.60
CA SER A 2 8.81 -8.52 -2.77
C SER A 2 8.69 -7.09 -3.29
N TYR A 3 7.55 -6.48 -3.02
CA TYR A 3 7.26 -5.12 -3.42
C TYR A 3 6.85 -4.30 -2.20
N LEU A 4 7.15 -3.02 -2.24
CA LEU A 4 6.76 -2.07 -1.19
C LEU A 4 5.70 -1.13 -1.75
N LEU A 5 4.60 -0.99 -1.01
CA LEU A 5 3.60 0.04 -1.28
C LEU A 5 3.83 1.19 -0.31
N LEU A 6 4.12 2.35 -0.87
CA LEU A 6 4.25 3.60 -0.12
C LEU A 6 3.07 4.47 -0.48
N PHE A 7 2.34 4.96 0.52
CA PHE A 7 1.15 5.75 0.24
C PHE A 7 0.93 6.83 1.27
N ASP A 8 0.17 7.84 0.86
CA ASP A 8 -0.29 8.91 1.74
C ASP A 8 -1.77 9.14 1.45
N ILE A 9 -2.56 9.09 2.51
CA ILE A 9 -4.01 9.27 2.41
C ILE A 9 -4.34 10.66 2.94
N PRO A 10 -5.14 11.46 2.18
CA PRO A 10 -5.49 12.82 2.62
C PRO A 10 -6.19 12.82 3.98
N LYS A 11 -5.95 13.86 4.76
CA LYS A 11 -6.66 14.06 6.01
C LYS A 11 -8.17 14.14 5.75
N GLY A 12 -8.95 13.61 6.69
CA GLY A 12 -10.39 13.57 6.55
C GLY A 12 -10.92 12.33 5.84
N GLN A 13 -10.04 11.46 5.35
CA GLN A 13 -10.45 10.19 4.72
C GLN A 13 -10.09 8.99 5.60
N SER A 14 -10.49 9.03 6.86
CA SER A 14 -10.20 7.95 7.80
C SER A 14 -10.83 6.63 7.40
N ILE A 15 -11.99 6.66 6.74
CA ILE A 15 -12.67 5.45 6.26
C ILE A 15 -11.82 4.79 5.17
N LEU A 16 -11.26 5.59 4.26
CA LEU A 16 -10.35 5.07 3.24
C LEU A 16 -9.13 4.39 3.87
N ALA A 17 -8.54 5.03 4.87
CA ALA A 17 -7.39 4.47 5.58
C ALA A 17 -7.71 3.12 6.21
N ILE A 18 -8.87 2.99 6.84
CA ILE A 18 -9.33 1.73 7.44
C ILE A 18 -9.49 0.65 6.38
N LYS A 19 -10.12 0.98 5.25
CA LYS A 19 -10.34 0.03 4.15
C LYS A 19 -9.03 -0.42 3.51
N VAL A 20 -8.09 0.51 3.31
CA VAL A 20 -6.77 0.19 2.76
C VAL A 20 -6.02 -0.77 3.69
N ASN A 21 -6.02 -0.49 4.99
CA ASN A 21 -5.39 -1.37 5.96
C ASN A 21 -6.00 -2.77 5.95
N ARG A 22 -7.33 -2.86 5.86
CA ARG A 22 -8.02 -4.16 5.79
C ARG A 22 -7.63 -4.94 4.54
N LEU A 23 -7.58 -4.27 3.39
CA LEU A 23 -7.18 -4.92 2.15
C LEU A 23 -5.75 -5.42 2.20
N LEU A 24 -4.84 -4.61 2.75
CA LEU A 24 -3.45 -5.01 2.90
C LEU A 24 -3.30 -6.22 3.82
N LYS A 25 -4.03 -6.25 4.92
CA LYS A 25 -4.04 -7.41 5.82
C LYS A 25 -4.63 -8.65 5.15
N SER A 26 -5.65 -8.47 4.32
CA SER A 26 -6.32 -9.60 3.65
C SER A 26 -5.42 -10.30 2.63
N ILE A 27 -4.41 -9.63 2.10
CA ILE A 27 -3.43 -10.22 1.19
C ILE A 27 -2.13 -10.60 1.89
N ASP A 28 -2.16 -10.68 3.22
CA ASP A 28 -0.99 -11.01 4.06
C ASP A 28 0.18 -10.04 3.87
N ALA A 29 -0.11 -8.80 3.50
CA ALA A 29 0.93 -7.78 3.44
C ALA A 29 1.47 -7.48 4.83
N LYS A 30 2.75 -7.21 4.90
CA LYS A 30 3.43 -6.91 6.15
C LYS A 30 3.62 -5.41 6.29
N LYS A 31 3.15 -4.86 7.40
CA LYS A 31 3.35 -3.44 7.70
C LYS A 31 4.79 -3.23 8.15
N MET A 32 5.55 -2.45 7.37
CA MET A 32 6.94 -2.13 7.69
C MET A 32 7.03 -0.86 8.52
N GLN A 33 6.25 0.14 8.13
CA GLN A 33 6.10 1.41 8.83
C GLN A 33 4.69 1.95 8.56
N ASN A 34 4.32 3.04 9.21
CA ASN A 34 3.09 3.73 8.84
C ASN A 34 3.17 4.11 7.36
N SER A 35 2.19 3.72 6.58
CA SER A 35 2.11 4.02 5.15
C SER A 35 3.15 3.30 4.28
N VAL A 36 3.82 2.28 4.82
CA VAL A 36 4.74 1.42 4.04
C VAL A 36 4.42 -0.03 4.33
N TRP A 37 3.97 -0.75 3.31
CA TRP A 37 3.61 -2.15 3.42
C TRP A 37 4.34 -2.99 2.37
N LYS A 38 4.65 -4.21 2.71
CA LYS A 38 5.38 -5.15 1.87
C LYS A 38 4.51 -6.34 1.51
N SER A 39 4.52 -6.72 0.24
CA SER A 39 3.79 -7.89 -0.24
C SER A 39 4.42 -8.44 -1.51
N ASP A 40 4.25 -9.73 -1.74
CA ASP A 40 4.60 -10.37 -3.01
C ASP A 40 3.50 -10.22 -4.04
N ASN A 41 2.32 -9.79 -3.63
CA ASN A 41 1.15 -9.73 -4.50
C ASN A 41 1.07 -8.39 -5.21
N ILE A 42 1.88 -8.26 -6.28
CA ILE A 42 1.97 -7.01 -7.05
C ILE A 42 0.62 -6.59 -7.64
N LYS A 43 -0.17 -7.54 -8.10
CA LYS A 43 -1.47 -7.23 -8.72
C LYS A 43 -2.41 -6.54 -7.72
N GLU A 44 -2.48 -7.05 -6.50
CA GLU A 44 -3.32 -6.44 -5.47
C GLU A 44 -2.76 -5.10 -5.00
N LEU A 45 -1.44 -4.97 -4.89
CA LEU A 45 -0.83 -3.69 -4.57
C LEU A 45 -1.14 -2.64 -5.63
N MET A 46 -1.13 -3.01 -6.90
CA MET A 46 -1.48 -2.10 -7.99
C MET A 46 -2.93 -1.64 -7.89
N LYS A 47 -3.86 -2.55 -7.61
CA LYS A 47 -5.28 -2.19 -7.42
C LYS A 47 -5.45 -1.22 -6.27
N ILE A 48 -4.79 -1.47 -5.15
CA ILE A 48 -4.86 -0.61 -3.98
C ILE A 48 -4.28 0.77 -4.29
N SER A 49 -3.14 0.82 -5.00
CA SER A 49 -2.50 2.09 -5.34
C SER A 49 -3.37 2.94 -6.26
N ILE A 50 -4.02 2.32 -7.24
CA ILE A 50 -4.94 3.02 -8.14
C ILE A 50 -6.12 3.58 -7.35
N TRP A 51 -6.67 2.80 -6.45
CA TRP A 51 -7.78 3.23 -5.61
C TRP A 51 -7.40 4.44 -4.74
N ILE A 52 -6.23 4.39 -4.10
CA ILE A 52 -5.74 5.52 -3.29
C ILE A 52 -5.60 6.77 -4.14
N ARG A 53 -5.01 6.65 -5.33
CA ARG A 53 -4.83 7.80 -6.23
C ARG A 53 -6.16 8.37 -6.68
N ASN A 54 -7.13 7.51 -6.99
CA ASN A 54 -8.47 7.95 -7.41
C ASN A 54 -9.20 8.70 -6.30
N CYS A 55 -8.84 8.46 -5.06
CA CYS A 55 -9.41 9.17 -3.90
C CYS A 55 -8.61 10.41 -3.49
N GLY A 56 -7.65 10.83 -4.32
CA GLY A 56 -6.85 12.02 -4.06
C GLY A 56 -5.59 11.79 -3.25
N GLY A 57 -5.26 10.55 -2.96
CA GLY A 57 -4.04 10.20 -2.26
C GLY A 57 -2.84 10.01 -3.19
N VAL A 58 -1.70 9.73 -2.59
CA VAL A 58 -0.47 9.40 -3.30
C VAL A 58 -0.12 7.95 -3.01
N ALA A 59 0.30 7.20 -4.03
CA ALA A 59 0.73 5.83 -3.85
C ALA A 59 1.79 5.48 -4.88
N ASN A 60 2.85 4.81 -4.43
CA ASN A 60 3.92 4.33 -5.27
C ASN A 60 4.26 2.89 -4.89
N ILE A 61 4.66 2.11 -5.87
CA ILE A 61 5.10 0.74 -5.65
C ILE A 61 6.56 0.64 -6.07
N LEU A 62 7.38 0.10 -5.17
CA LEU A 62 8.79 -0.14 -5.42
C LEU A 62 9.06 -1.63 -5.33
N GLU A 63 9.95 -2.10 -6.19
CA GLU A 63 10.49 -3.44 -6.06
C GLU A 63 11.56 -3.44 -4.98
N GLU A 64 11.47 -4.37 -4.02
CA GLU A 64 12.45 -4.46 -2.97
C GLU A 64 13.67 -5.23 -3.44
N ASN A 65 14.81 -4.56 -3.48
CA ASN A 65 16.10 -5.18 -3.70
C ASN A 65 16.93 -5.07 -2.43
N ILE A 66 17.45 -6.21 -1.98
CA ILE A 66 18.33 -6.22 -0.82
C ILE A 66 19.75 -6.00 -1.32
N VAL A 67 20.36 -4.91 -0.86
CA VAL A 67 21.76 -4.59 -1.20
C VAL A 67 22.56 -4.66 0.09
N PHE A 68 23.58 -5.45 0.06
CA PHE A 68 24.51 -5.60 1.19
C PHE A 68 25.80 -4.83 0.92
#